data_057d8dbc12a98d641fbf553be176080c
#
_entry.id   057d8dbc12a98d641fbf553be176080c
#
_cell.length_a   1.000
_cell.length_b   1.000
_cell.length_c   1.000
_cell.angle_alpha   90.00
_cell.angle_beta   90.00
_cell.angle_gamma   90.00
#
_symmetry.space_group_name_H-M   'P 1'
#
loop_
_entity.id
_entity.type
_entity.pdbx_description
1 polymer ?
#
loop_
_entity_poly.entity_id
_entity_poly.type
_entity_poly.pdbx_seq_one_letter_code
_entity_poly.pdbx_strand_id
1 'polypeptide(L)'
;MLAVAQFAGAQSFPRLKPLPPKKQATILKGAAPLAPNSPWQLLMNQPPVLDYTDCGPGNPILLTDGTVMLADNGCQDWWRLTPDEFGSYVNGTWTQLASLPDGYSPLYHSSAVLPDGRVIIEGGEYIFSNGVFNSVWTDQGAIYDQLTDSWTLVAPPPFFGGFGPFPRTIGDAQSVVLFNGTFMQANCCTDQAALLDANTLTWTPTGKNKFDINDEEGWTLLPNKKVLTVDAYVFAYDPTGMNFELYNPASGKWTSPGGGTRVQLWDSAADCGGRRFASNEVGPAVLMNDGSVFATGANACGAAHTAIYKGSWKAGPDFPDDLGIADGPAALEPTGKVLMMASPFIFQTPSTFLEWDGNSLTTVPPAPNAANDSSFYGNMLVLPTGQILFTDFFFVSVYNPTGSHNPAWAPRIQSAPTRVSPGGSYVISGHLFNGMSQGAAYGDDQQSATNYPLVRITNNSTGHVFYSRTHDHSSMGVAFNGIVSTHFDVPANQELGPSQLVVVANGIPSTPVSVTVQ
;
A
#
# COMPACT_ATOMS: atom_id res chain seq x y z
N MET A 1 -12.99 28.25 29.12
CA MET A 1 -11.73 27.68 29.66
C MET A 1 -11.49 26.43 28.84
N LEU A 2 -10.69 26.56 27.78
CA LEU A 2 -10.25 25.42 26.98
C LEU A 2 -9.26 24.62 27.82
N ALA A 3 -9.61 23.39 28.15
CA ALA A 3 -8.64 22.41 28.64
C ALA A 3 -7.76 22.02 27.44
N VAL A 4 -6.55 22.51 27.42
CA VAL A 4 -5.48 21.99 26.55
C VAL A 4 -5.21 20.58 27.08
N ALA A 5 -5.67 19.57 26.36
CA ALA A 5 -5.22 18.21 26.56
C ALA A 5 -3.70 18.24 26.30
N GLN A 6 -2.90 18.00 27.33
CA GLN A 6 -1.48 17.68 27.17
C GLN A 6 -1.46 16.31 26.47
N PHE A 7 -1.23 16.32 25.16
CA PHE A 7 -0.84 15.13 24.45
C PHE A 7 0.46 14.62 25.09
N ALA A 8 0.36 13.47 25.73
CA ALA A 8 1.49 12.77 26.31
C ALA A 8 2.41 12.37 25.17
N GLY A 9 3.60 12.85 25.27
CA GLY A 9 4.79 12.77 24.48
C GLY A 9 4.79 11.81 23.28
N ALA A 10 5.30 12.32 22.17
CA ALA A 10 5.79 11.52 21.06
C ALA A 10 6.46 10.26 21.63
N GLN A 11 5.90 9.10 21.31
CA GLN A 11 6.53 7.85 21.69
C GLN A 11 7.86 7.81 20.95
N SER A 12 8.96 7.80 21.70
CA SER A 12 10.25 7.50 21.11
C SER A 12 10.18 6.04 20.68
N PHE A 13 9.98 5.80 19.38
CA PHE A 13 10.21 4.48 18.82
C PHE A 13 11.54 3.93 19.34
N PRO A 14 11.66 2.63 19.60
CA PRO A 14 12.94 2.06 19.93
C PRO A 14 13.89 2.44 18.80
N ARG A 15 14.84 3.33 19.08
CA ARG A 15 15.86 3.76 18.12
C ARG A 15 16.42 2.50 17.48
N LEU A 16 16.22 2.34 16.18
CA LEU A 16 16.93 1.34 15.42
C LEU A 16 18.41 1.66 15.64
N LYS A 17 19.09 0.81 16.40
CA LYS A 17 20.53 1.02 16.63
C LYS A 17 21.22 0.76 15.29
N PRO A 18 22.05 1.70 14.78
CA PRO A 18 22.80 1.48 13.56
C PRO A 18 23.51 0.13 13.62
N LEU A 19 23.31 -0.71 12.62
CA LEU A 19 24.05 -1.96 12.50
C LEU A 19 25.38 -1.68 11.79
N PRO A 20 26.52 -2.05 12.38
CA PRO A 20 27.80 -1.82 11.72
C PRO A 20 27.89 -2.60 10.39
N PRO A 21 28.52 -2.03 9.34
CA PRO A 21 28.56 -2.57 7.97
C PRO A 21 29.00 -4.03 7.84
N LYS A 22 29.81 -4.54 8.78
CA LYS A 22 30.26 -5.94 8.84
C LYS A 22 29.16 -6.96 9.21
N LYS A 23 27.96 -6.53 9.60
CA LYS A 23 26.84 -7.43 9.94
C LYS A 23 25.99 -7.85 8.75
N GLN A 24 26.10 -7.19 7.59
CA GLN A 24 25.34 -7.54 6.40
C GLN A 24 25.49 -9.03 6.01
N ALA A 25 26.73 -9.51 5.88
CA ALA A 25 26.99 -10.92 5.60
C ALA A 25 26.53 -11.87 6.72
N THR A 26 26.37 -11.35 7.94
CA THR A 26 25.92 -12.13 9.11
C THR A 26 24.40 -12.17 9.18
N ILE A 27 23.69 -11.13 8.75
CA ILE A 27 22.22 -11.09 8.67
C ILE A 27 21.76 -12.03 7.55
N LEU A 28 22.34 -11.96 6.34
CA LEU A 28 22.05 -12.91 5.27
C LEU A 28 22.35 -14.37 5.66
N LYS A 29 23.32 -14.60 6.57
CA LYS A 29 23.57 -15.91 7.19
C LYS A 29 22.64 -16.21 8.36
N GLY A 30 22.00 -15.22 8.92
CA GLY A 30 21.13 -15.32 10.08
C GLY A 30 19.63 -15.38 9.75
N ALA A 31 19.23 -15.16 8.49
CA ALA A 31 17.89 -15.52 8.05
C ALA A 31 17.70 -17.01 8.33
N ALA A 32 16.75 -17.37 9.20
CA ALA A 32 16.46 -18.75 9.49
C ALA A 32 16.19 -19.48 8.16
N PRO A 33 16.78 -20.69 7.95
CA PRO A 33 16.48 -21.45 6.76
C PRO A 33 14.96 -21.62 6.66
N LEU A 34 14.37 -21.19 5.53
CA LEU A 34 12.96 -21.41 5.29
C LEU A 34 12.66 -22.92 5.35
N ALA A 35 11.55 -23.28 5.99
CA ALA A 35 11.13 -24.67 6.04
C ALA A 35 11.00 -25.24 4.61
N PRO A 36 11.33 -26.51 4.38
CA PRO A 36 11.00 -27.17 3.12
C PRO A 36 9.52 -26.96 2.81
N ASN A 37 9.19 -26.49 1.62
CA ASN A 37 7.84 -26.11 1.18
C ASN A 37 7.25 -24.85 1.85
N SER A 38 8.10 -23.96 2.38
CA SER A 38 7.62 -22.62 2.78
C SER A 38 6.99 -21.90 1.59
N PRO A 39 5.85 -21.20 1.78
CA PRO A 39 5.30 -20.32 0.75
C PRO A 39 6.19 -19.09 0.50
N TRP A 40 7.10 -18.77 1.41
CA TRP A 40 8.03 -17.64 1.30
C TRP A 40 9.27 -17.99 0.50
N GLN A 41 9.73 -17.02 -0.28
CA GLN A 41 10.97 -17.11 -1.04
C GLN A 41 11.68 -15.76 -1.03
N LEU A 42 12.95 -15.72 -0.60
CA LEU A 42 13.79 -14.53 -0.76
C LEU A 42 14.03 -14.27 -2.25
N LEU A 43 14.09 -13.00 -2.65
CA LEU A 43 14.60 -12.65 -3.96
C LEU A 43 16.07 -13.11 -4.08
N MET A 44 16.43 -13.63 -5.23
CA MET A 44 17.81 -14.06 -5.50
C MET A 44 18.80 -12.91 -5.45
N ASN A 45 18.35 -11.75 -5.86
CA ASN A 45 19.08 -10.48 -5.76
C ASN A 45 18.33 -9.59 -4.76
N GLN A 46 19.00 -9.21 -3.68
CA GLN A 46 18.47 -8.23 -2.73
C GLN A 46 18.81 -6.82 -3.20
N PRO A 47 18.00 -5.80 -2.83
CA PRO A 47 18.29 -4.42 -3.23
C PRO A 47 19.62 -3.94 -2.66
N PRO A 48 20.38 -3.10 -3.38
CA PRO A 48 21.70 -2.62 -2.94
C PRO A 48 21.68 -1.64 -1.75
N VAL A 49 20.51 -1.23 -1.29
CA VAL A 49 20.28 -0.32 -0.13
C VAL A 49 20.79 -0.84 1.20
N LEU A 50 21.39 -2.00 1.22
CA LEU A 50 21.67 -2.72 2.44
C LEU A 50 23.03 -2.32 3.04
N ASP A 51 23.33 -1.04 3.18
CA ASP A 51 24.41 -0.61 4.05
C ASP A 51 24.01 -0.57 5.54
N TYR A 52 22.71 -0.75 5.84
CA TYR A 52 22.10 -0.94 7.16
C TYR A 52 22.47 0.11 8.19
N THR A 53 22.86 1.29 7.76
CA THR A 53 23.20 2.30 8.71
C THR A 53 21.96 2.98 9.28
N ASP A 54 20.90 3.15 8.46
CA ASP A 54 19.72 3.88 8.92
C ASP A 54 18.50 3.76 7.99
N CYS A 55 18.64 3.12 6.82
CA CYS A 55 17.60 2.99 5.79
C CYS A 55 17.49 1.52 5.36
N GLY A 56 16.41 1.16 4.70
CA GLY A 56 16.21 -0.21 4.25
C GLY A 56 15.04 -0.36 3.28
N PRO A 57 14.86 -1.54 2.69
CA PRO A 57 13.78 -1.78 1.77
C PRO A 57 12.42 -1.55 2.44
N GLY A 58 11.70 -0.54 1.98
CA GLY A 58 10.43 -0.10 2.55
C GLY A 58 9.28 -0.20 1.57
N ASN A 59 8.53 0.89 1.40
CA ASN A 59 7.30 0.92 0.63
C ASN A 59 7.50 0.50 -0.85
N PRO A 60 6.96 -0.65 -1.30
CA PRO A 60 7.01 -1.08 -2.68
C PRO A 60 5.82 -0.54 -3.47
N ILE A 61 6.07 0.02 -4.65
CA ILE A 61 5.04 0.55 -5.55
C ILE A 61 5.17 -0.14 -6.91
N LEU A 62 4.10 -0.74 -7.41
CA LEU A 62 4.08 -1.35 -8.74
C LEU A 62 3.96 -0.25 -9.80
N LEU A 63 4.96 -0.08 -10.65
CA LEU A 63 4.89 0.85 -11.77
C LEU A 63 4.03 0.28 -12.91
N THR A 64 3.51 1.17 -13.75
CA THR A 64 2.58 0.77 -14.81
C THR A 64 3.27 0.06 -15.99
N ASP A 65 4.60 -0.06 -15.98
CA ASP A 65 5.42 -0.89 -16.86
C ASP A 65 5.75 -2.27 -16.28
N GLY A 66 5.11 -2.64 -15.16
CA GLY A 66 5.30 -3.93 -14.49
C GLY A 66 6.57 -4.03 -13.65
N THR A 67 7.40 -3.00 -13.58
CA THR A 67 8.52 -2.95 -12.63
C THR A 67 8.03 -2.53 -11.24
N VAL A 68 8.81 -2.79 -10.20
CA VAL A 68 8.49 -2.34 -8.83
C VAL A 68 9.48 -1.25 -8.43
N MET A 69 8.94 -0.11 -8.02
CA MET A 69 9.69 0.97 -7.39
C MET A 69 9.72 0.72 -5.89
N LEU A 70 10.88 0.82 -5.26
CA LEU A 70 11.10 0.51 -3.86
C LEU A 70 11.77 1.70 -3.18
N ALA A 71 11.13 2.19 -2.11
CA ALA A 71 11.71 3.19 -1.25
C ALA A 71 12.89 2.62 -0.44
N ASP A 72 13.94 3.38 -0.32
CA ASP A 72 14.92 3.22 0.75
C ASP A 72 14.40 4.02 1.97
N ASN A 73 13.56 3.37 2.75
CA ASN A 73 12.73 4.00 3.78
C ASN A 73 13.56 4.89 4.72
N GLY A 74 13.16 6.15 4.82
CA GLY A 74 13.86 7.16 5.60
C GLY A 74 15.06 7.80 4.92
N CYS A 75 15.41 7.35 3.70
CA CYS A 75 16.45 7.95 2.88
C CYS A 75 15.88 8.56 1.59
N GLN A 76 16.74 9.13 0.76
CA GLN A 76 16.34 9.78 -0.49
C GLN A 76 16.35 8.84 -1.69
N ASP A 77 16.99 7.67 -1.56
CA ASP A 77 17.21 6.77 -2.66
C ASP A 77 16.00 5.90 -2.95
N TRP A 78 15.82 5.61 -4.24
CA TRP A 78 14.78 4.73 -4.75
C TRP A 78 15.38 3.71 -5.70
N TRP A 79 14.81 2.53 -5.72
CA TRP A 79 15.30 1.40 -6.50
C TRP A 79 14.20 0.82 -7.36
N ARG A 80 14.56 0.32 -8.54
CA ARG A 80 13.65 -0.37 -9.46
C ARG A 80 14.01 -1.84 -9.52
N LEU A 81 13.05 -2.71 -9.19
CA LEU A 81 13.10 -4.14 -9.45
C LEU A 81 12.48 -4.41 -10.83
N THR A 82 13.31 -4.90 -11.75
CA THR A 82 12.87 -5.36 -13.07
C THR A 82 12.80 -6.87 -13.07
N PRO A 83 11.65 -7.50 -13.38
CA PRO A 83 11.56 -8.95 -13.49
C PRO A 83 12.48 -9.49 -14.59
N ASP A 84 12.83 -10.78 -14.52
CA ASP A 84 13.61 -11.43 -15.56
C ASP A 84 12.83 -11.57 -16.89
N GLU A 85 13.47 -12.08 -17.92
CA GLU A 85 12.87 -12.22 -19.26
C GLU A 85 11.65 -13.15 -19.31
N PHE A 86 11.41 -13.95 -18.25
CA PHE A 86 10.23 -14.78 -18.08
C PHE A 86 9.18 -14.18 -17.15
N GLY A 87 9.40 -12.96 -16.68
CA GLY A 87 8.51 -12.22 -15.80
C GLY A 87 8.64 -12.58 -14.32
N SER A 88 9.73 -13.25 -13.90
CA SER A 88 9.98 -13.59 -12.50
C SER A 88 10.61 -12.42 -11.75
N TYR A 89 9.95 -11.97 -10.68
CA TYR A 89 10.51 -10.97 -9.76
C TYR A 89 11.55 -11.58 -8.82
N VAL A 90 11.46 -12.88 -8.53
CA VAL A 90 12.44 -13.58 -7.68
C VAL A 90 13.84 -13.51 -8.28
N ASN A 91 13.94 -13.62 -9.60
CA ASN A 91 15.20 -13.54 -10.35
C ASN A 91 15.50 -12.12 -10.85
N GLY A 92 14.66 -11.16 -10.50
CA GLY A 92 14.74 -9.79 -11.00
C GLY A 92 16.06 -9.10 -10.65
N THR A 93 16.30 -7.98 -11.30
CA THR A 93 17.50 -7.15 -11.12
C THR A 93 17.13 -5.76 -10.62
N TRP A 94 18.05 -5.15 -9.87
CA TRP A 94 17.86 -3.83 -9.30
C TRP A 94 18.65 -2.77 -10.06
N THR A 95 18.02 -1.62 -10.28
CA THR A 95 18.67 -0.39 -10.78
C THR A 95 18.27 0.77 -9.89
N GLN A 96 19.20 1.68 -9.61
CA GLN A 96 18.89 2.90 -8.89
C GLN A 96 18.06 3.82 -9.77
N LEU A 97 17.05 4.45 -9.19
CA LEU A 97 16.25 5.50 -9.77
C LEU A 97 16.79 6.88 -9.30
N ALA A 98 16.26 7.95 -9.86
CA ALA A 98 16.53 9.28 -9.35
C ALA A 98 16.17 9.36 -7.86
N SER A 99 17.07 9.91 -7.07
CA SER A 99 16.84 10.17 -5.64
C SER A 99 15.87 11.34 -5.46
N LEU A 100 15.15 11.34 -4.34
CA LEU A 100 14.32 12.47 -3.93
C LEU A 100 15.14 13.76 -3.84
N PRO A 101 14.51 14.92 -4.04
CA PRO A 101 15.18 16.22 -3.86
C PRO A 101 15.76 16.38 -2.46
N ASP A 102 16.86 17.14 -2.39
CA ASP A 102 17.55 17.43 -1.13
C ASP A 102 16.60 17.95 -0.05
N GLY A 103 16.67 17.36 1.15
CA GLY A 103 15.87 17.73 2.30
C GLY A 103 14.53 16.99 2.39
N TYR A 104 14.21 16.09 1.46
CA TYR A 104 13.03 15.24 1.54
C TYR A 104 13.47 13.76 1.56
N SER A 105 13.38 13.13 2.72
CA SER A 105 13.75 11.73 2.98
C SER A 105 12.73 11.11 3.95
N PRO A 106 11.47 10.92 3.50
CA PRO A 106 10.38 10.60 4.39
C PRO A 106 10.38 9.12 4.80
N LEU A 107 10.00 8.87 6.06
CA LEU A 107 9.55 7.59 6.55
C LEU A 107 8.07 7.71 6.91
N TYR A 108 7.27 6.68 6.61
CA TYR A 108 5.81 6.67 6.77
C TYR A 108 5.16 7.84 6.02
N HIS A 109 5.09 7.69 4.71
CA HIS A 109 4.55 8.67 3.78
C HIS A 109 3.43 8.07 2.95
N SER A 110 2.47 8.86 2.55
CA SER A 110 1.46 8.40 1.61
C SER A 110 2.03 8.21 0.20
N SER A 111 1.47 7.28 -0.55
CA SER A 111 1.92 6.96 -1.91
C SER A 111 0.78 6.50 -2.80
N ALA A 112 0.84 6.85 -4.09
CA ALA A 112 -0.11 6.37 -5.08
C ALA A 112 0.43 6.40 -6.51
N VAL A 113 -0.09 5.52 -7.36
CA VAL A 113 0.07 5.60 -8.81
C VAL A 113 -1.11 6.38 -9.39
N LEU A 114 -0.80 7.44 -10.14
CA LEU A 114 -1.78 8.32 -10.78
C LEU A 114 -2.28 7.72 -12.12
N PRO A 115 -3.43 8.18 -12.65
CA PRO A 115 -3.97 7.65 -13.91
C PRO A 115 -3.04 7.77 -15.12
N ASP A 116 -2.13 8.72 -15.13
CA ASP A 116 -1.14 8.94 -16.18
C ASP A 116 0.12 8.08 -16.03
N GLY A 117 0.17 7.27 -14.96
CA GLY A 117 1.28 6.35 -14.65
C GLY A 117 2.41 6.98 -13.84
N ARG A 118 2.33 8.25 -13.46
CA ARG A 118 3.27 8.85 -12.50
C ARG A 118 2.99 8.36 -11.09
N VAL A 119 3.98 8.46 -10.22
CA VAL A 119 3.87 8.12 -8.79
C VAL A 119 3.91 9.40 -7.98
N ILE A 120 3.00 9.56 -7.02
CA ILE A 120 3.04 10.63 -6.03
C ILE A 120 3.38 10.06 -4.66
N ILE A 121 4.20 10.78 -3.91
CA ILE A 121 4.41 10.59 -2.48
C ILE A 121 4.20 11.92 -1.77
N GLU A 122 3.59 11.88 -0.58
CA GLU A 122 3.25 13.08 0.20
C GLU A 122 3.48 12.81 1.69
N GLY A 123 3.94 13.81 2.41
CA GLY A 123 4.08 13.74 3.86
C GLY A 123 5.27 12.92 4.33
N GLY A 124 5.11 12.31 5.48
CA GLY A 124 6.06 11.54 6.25
C GLY A 124 6.12 12.00 7.70
N GLU A 125 6.11 11.05 8.63
CA GLU A 125 6.18 11.31 10.06
C GLU A 125 7.60 11.64 10.51
N TYR A 126 8.59 10.98 9.89
CA TYR A 126 10.01 11.16 10.20
C TYR A 126 10.80 11.53 8.97
N ILE A 127 11.86 12.32 9.18
CA ILE A 127 12.92 12.55 8.21
C ILE A 127 14.25 12.10 8.82
N PHE A 128 15.02 11.31 8.06
CA PHE A 128 16.36 10.94 8.44
C PHE A 128 17.35 12.07 8.16
N SER A 129 18.01 12.57 9.18
CA SER A 129 19.07 13.58 9.03
C SER A 129 20.08 13.49 10.17
N ASN A 130 21.35 13.72 9.85
CA ASN A 130 22.46 13.68 10.82
C ASN A 130 22.55 12.34 11.61
N GLY A 131 22.23 11.22 10.96
CA GLY A 131 22.31 9.89 11.55
C GLY A 131 21.18 9.57 12.54
N VAL A 132 20.06 10.28 12.49
CA VAL A 132 18.88 10.03 13.34
C VAL A 132 17.58 10.32 12.60
N PHE A 133 16.52 9.58 12.95
CA PHE A 133 15.16 9.93 12.57
C PHE A 133 14.64 11.06 13.45
N ASN A 134 14.15 12.11 12.80
CA ASN A 134 13.54 13.26 13.45
C ASN A 134 12.05 13.28 13.15
N SER A 135 11.21 13.27 14.17
CA SER A 135 9.76 13.42 14.04
C SER A 135 9.44 14.84 13.56
N VAL A 136 8.85 14.97 12.38
CA VAL A 136 8.66 16.29 11.73
C VAL A 136 7.28 16.48 11.13
N TRP A 137 6.45 15.44 10.96
CA TRP A 137 5.16 15.51 10.26
C TRP A 137 5.24 16.46 9.05
N THR A 138 6.12 16.10 8.09
CA THR A 138 6.45 17.00 6.99
C THR A 138 5.26 17.33 6.09
N ASP A 139 5.27 18.52 5.49
CA ASP A 139 4.31 18.96 4.49
C ASP A 139 4.86 18.86 3.06
N GLN A 140 5.99 18.19 2.88
CA GLN A 140 6.62 18.01 1.57
C GLN A 140 5.95 16.89 0.78
N GLY A 141 6.04 17.00 -0.54
CA GLY A 141 5.59 15.96 -1.47
C GLY A 141 6.31 16.05 -2.80
N ALA A 142 6.26 14.96 -3.56
CA ALA A 142 6.90 14.89 -4.87
C ALA A 142 6.19 13.90 -5.80
N ILE A 143 6.23 14.18 -7.10
CA ILE A 143 5.76 13.28 -8.17
C ILE A 143 6.96 12.76 -8.95
N TYR A 144 7.03 11.45 -9.11
CA TYR A 144 7.99 10.75 -9.94
C TYR A 144 7.42 10.47 -11.32
N ASP A 145 8.17 10.81 -12.35
CA ASP A 145 7.88 10.45 -13.74
C ASP A 145 8.85 9.35 -14.21
N GLN A 146 8.32 8.15 -14.43
CA GLN A 146 9.11 7.00 -14.88
C GLN A 146 9.68 7.14 -16.30
N LEU A 147 9.17 8.06 -17.13
CA LEU A 147 9.67 8.30 -18.48
C LEU A 147 10.95 9.13 -18.49
N THR A 148 11.07 10.05 -17.55
CA THR A 148 12.21 10.95 -17.43
C THR A 148 13.16 10.56 -16.29
N ASP A 149 12.78 9.57 -15.48
CA ASP A 149 13.47 9.18 -14.25
C ASP A 149 13.79 10.41 -13.40
N SER A 150 12.75 11.14 -13.01
CA SER A 150 12.92 12.40 -12.28
C SER A 150 11.77 12.70 -11.34
N TRP A 151 12.06 13.43 -10.27
CA TRP A 151 11.10 13.93 -9.30
C TRP A 151 10.78 15.40 -9.53
N THR A 152 9.52 15.76 -9.36
CA THR A 152 9.03 17.14 -9.30
C THR A 152 8.39 17.38 -7.94
N LEU A 153 8.87 18.38 -7.20
CA LEU A 153 8.26 18.75 -5.92
C LEU A 153 6.81 19.23 -6.12
N VAL A 154 5.94 18.83 -5.23
CA VAL A 154 4.56 19.28 -5.13
C VAL A 154 4.46 20.24 -3.96
N ALA A 155 3.98 21.46 -4.21
CA ALA A 155 3.72 22.38 -3.10
C ALA A 155 2.58 21.85 -2.24
N PRO A 156 2.69 21.90 -0.90
CA PRO A 156 1.63 21.40 -0.02
C PRO A 156 0.33 22.18 -0.17
N PRO A 157 -0.83 21.58 0.21
CA PRO A 157 -2.09 22.29 0.19
C PRO A 157 -2.02 23.60 1.03
N PRO A 158 -2.26 24.77 0.42
CA PRO A 158 -2.01 26.05 1.09
C PRO A 158 -2.95 26.35 2.27
N PHE A 159 -4.01 25.56 2.39
CA PHE A 159 -5.02 25.67 3.45
C PHE A 159 -4.86 24.64 4.56
N PHE A 160 -3.89 23.71 4.46
CA PHE A 160 -3.60 22.79 5.54
C PHE A 160 -3.06 23.52 6.74
N GLY A 161 -3.58 23.20 7.91
CA GLY A 161 -3.07 23.62 9.21
C GLY A 161 -1.88 22.78 9.63
N GLY A 162 -1.32 23.11 10.77
CA GLY A 162 -0.20 22.41 11.38
C GLY A 162 -0.50 21.93 12.78
N PHE A 163 0.44 21.17 13.33
CA PHE A 163 0.37 20.63 14.67
C PHE A 163 1.65 20.97 15.45
N GLY A 164 1.51 21.32 16.74
CA GLY A 164 2.65 21.65 17.60
C GLY A 164 3.50 22.80 17.07
N PRO A 165 4.82 22.60 16.86
CA PRO A 165 5.71 23.63 16.34
C PRO A 165 5.64 23.77 14.80
N PHE A 166 4.93 22.87 14.11
CA PHE A 166 4.86 22.82 12.65
C PHE A 166 3.72 23.69 12.17
N PRO A 167 3.95 24.70 11.31
CA PRO A 167 2.91 25.62 10.84
C PRO A 167 1.95 24.96 9.85
N ARG A 168 2.34 23.85 9.24
CA ARG A 168 1.58 23.02 8.32
C ARG A 168 2.12 21.61 8.36
N THR A 169 1.24 20.62 8.23
CA THR A 169 1.56 19.20 8.23
C THR A 169 0.82 18.49 7.10
N ILE A 170 1.37 17.38 6.63
CA ILE A 170 0.71 16.28 5.98
C ILE A 170 0.93 15.05 6.87
N GLY A 171 2.19 14.82 7.26
CA GLY A 171 2.58 13.73 8.17
C GLY A 171 2.44 12.37 7.52
N ASP A 172 2.13 11.38 8.33
CA ASP A 172 1.84 10.00 7.99
C ASP A 172 0.37 9.76 7.62
N ALA A 173 -0.23 10.72 6.95
CA ALA A 173 -1.65 10.73 6.65
C ALA A 173 -2.01 9.85 5.46
N GLN A 174 -3.18 9.28 5.51
CA GLN A 174 -3.76 8.45 4.48
C GLN A 174 -4.03 9.20 3.16
N SER A 175 -4.00 8.44 2.08
CA SER A 175 -4.33 8.92 0.74
C SER A 175 -5.13 7.89 -0.06
N VAL A 176 -5.78 8.34 -1.12
CA VAL A 176 -6.47 7.45 -2.07
C VAL A 176 -6.60 8.10 -3.44
N VAL A 177 -6.47 7.31 -4.51
CA VAL A 177 -6.89 7.73 -5.84
C VAL A 177 -8.37 7.39 -6.01
N LEU A 178 -9.20 8.41 -6.15
CA LEU A 178 -10.64 8.27 -6.29
C LEU A 178 -11.02 7.59 -7.63
N PHE A 179 -12.26 7.14 -7.74
CA PHE A 179 -12.79 6.48 -8.94
C PHE A 179 -12.50 7.24 -10.25
N ASN A 180 -12.55 8.56 -10.23
CA ASN A 180 -12.30 9.43 -11.39
C ASN A 180 -10.82 9.73 -11.63
N GLY A 181 -9.90 9.15 -10.85
CA GLY A 181 -8.48 9.36 -10.96
C GLY A 181 -7.92 10.54 -10.18
N THR A 182 -8.74 11.30 -9.47
CA THR A 182 -8.27 12.39 -8.62
C THR A 182 -7.58 11.84 -7.38
N PHE A 183 -6.38 12.29 -7.08
CA PHE A 183 -5.68 11.96 -5.84
C PHE A 183 -6.24 12.78 -4.67
N MET A 184 -6.56 12.12 -3.58
CA MET A 184 -7.04 12.72 -2.33
C MET A 184 -6.03 12.46 -1.23
N GLN A 185 -5.62 13.51 -0.51
CA GLN A 185 -4.66 13.50 0.58
C GLN A 185 -5.30 14.03 1.85
N ALA A 186 -5.06 13.37 2.97
CA ALA A 186 -5.38 13.86 4.31
C ALA A 186 -4.24 14.72 4.89
N ASN A 187 -4.55 15.42 5.98
CA ASN A 187 -3.58 16.00 6.90
C ASN A 187 -3.69 15.25 8.21
N CYS A 188 -2.68 14.50 8.63
CA CYS A 188 -2.68 13.62 9.79
C CYS A 188 -3.35 14.24 11.02
N CYS A 189 -2.97 15.44 11.30
CA CYS A 189 -3.14 16.07 12.61
C CYS A 189 -4.36 17.01 12.66
N THR A 190 -5.22 16.99 11.62
CA THR A 190 -6.44 17.83 11.49
C THR A 190 -7.56 17.06 10.77
N ASP A 191 -8.74 17.68 10.70
CA ASP A 191 -9.88 17.16 9.91
C ASP A 191 -9.80 17.52 8.42
N GLN A 192 -8.68 18.06 7.95
CA GLN A 192 -8.54 18.60 6.60
C GLN A 192 -8.14 17.52 5.59
N ALA A 193 -8.71 17.62 4.40
CA ALA A 193 -8.31 16.84 3.24
C ALA A 193 -8.30 17.69 1.97
N ALA A 194 -7.56 17.26 0.96
CA ALA A 194 -7.36 17.99 -0.29
C ALA A 194 -7.45 17.06 -1.49
N LEU A 195 -7.86 17.60 -2.63
CA LEU A 195 -7.83 16.96 -3.95
C LEU A 195 -6.76 17.61 -4.80
N LEU A 196 -5.89 16.81 -5.41
CA LEU A 196 -4.85 17.26 -6.33
C LEU A 196 -5.32 17.20 -7.78
N ASP A 197 -5.19 18.29 -8.50
CA ASP A 197 -5.11 18.26 -9.95
C ASP A 197 -3.67 17.96 -10.35
N ALA A 198 -3.41 16.72 -10.78
CA ALA A 198 -2.07 16.24 -11.08
C ALA A 198 -1.44 16.90 -12.33
N ASN A 199 -2.21 17.59 -13.18
CA ASN A 199 -1.69 18.30 -14.34
C ASN A 199 -1.18 19.69 -13.97
N THR A 200 -1.92 20.40 -13.10
CA THR A 200 -1.59 21.77 -12.68
C THR A 200 -0.84 21.82 -11.36
N LEU A 201 -0.74 20.70 -10.63
CA LEU A 201 -0.20 20.57 -9.27
C LEU A 201 -0.86 21.52 -8.29
N THR A 202 -2.18 21.70 -8.44
CA THR A 202 -2.96 22.59 -7.59
C THR A 202 -3.94 21.80 -6.71
N TRP A 203 -4.08 22.25 -5.47
CA TRP A 203 -4.93 21.62 -4.47
C TRP A 203 -6.27 22.33 -4.30
N THR A 204 -7.32 21.54 -4.11
CA THR A 204 -8.68 21.99 -3.78
C THR A 204 -9.13 21.36 -2.47
N PRO A 205 -9.66 22.13 -1.48
CA PRO A 205 -10.10 21.57 -0.22
C PRO A 205 -11.33 20.66 -0.40
N THR A 206 -11.36 19.57 0.38
CA THR A 206 -12.46 18.60 0.43
C THR A 206 -12.63 18.03 1.84
N GLY A 207 -13.42 16.97 2.00
CA GLY A 207 -13.53 16.23 3.26
C GLY A 207 -14.32 16.97 4.35
N LYS A 208 -15.25 17.87 3.98
CA LYS A 208 -16.07 18.57 4.98
C LYS A 208 -16.87 17.60 5.84
N ASN A 209 -17.11 18.00 7.10
CA ASN A 209 -17.85 17.25 8.12
C ASN A 209 -17.16 15.95 8.55
N LYS A 210 -15.85 15.86 8.50
CA LYS A 210 -15.11 14.78 9.18
C LYS A 210 -15.44 14.84 10.68
N PHE A 211 -15.66 13.68 11.29
CA PHE A 211 -16.11 13.58 12.68
C PHE A 211 -14.96 13.83 13.67
N ASP A 212 -13.77 13.40 13.32
CA ASP A 212 -12.54 13.54 14.09
C ASP A 212 -11.39 14.08 13.23
N ILE A 213 -10.15 13.94 13.67
CA ILE A 213 -8.96 14.26 12.89
C ILE A 213 -8.56 13.04 12.03
N ASN A 214 -7.80 13.29 10.98
CA ASN A 214 -7.26 12.24 10.09
C ASN A 214 -5.92 11.73 10.64
N ASP A 215 -5.95 11.09 11.80
CA ASP A 215 -4.76 10.57 12.46
C ASP A 215 -4.92 9.07 12.68
N GLU A 216 -3.94 8.27 12.27
CA GLU A 216 -3.90 6.81 12.40
C GLU A 216 -5.08 6.07 11.75
N GLU A 217 -5.58 6.56 10.62
CA GLU A 217 -6.73 6.00 9.90
C GLU A 217 -6.40 5.58 8.47
N GLY A 218 -6.81 4.40 8.05
CA GLY A 218 -6.72 3.97 6.66
C GLY A 218 -7.95 4.35 5.82
N TRP A 219 -7.74 4.63 4.53
CA TRP A 219 -8.80 4.92 3.56
C TRP A 219 -8.99 3.77 2.56
N THR A 220 -10.19 3.18 2.54
CA THR A 220 -10.55 2.09 1.63
C THR A 220 -11.53 2.57 0.56
N LEU A 221 -11.12 2.49 -0.73
CA LEU A 221 -12.01 2.79 -1.85
C LEU A 221 -13.05 1.67 -2.01
N LEU A 222 -14.33 2.04 -2.09
CA LEU A 222 -15.45 1.11 -2.23
C LEU A 222 -15.95 1.02 -3.67
N PRO A 223 -16.61 -0.12 -4.06
CA PRO A 223 -17.21 -0.29 -5.38
C PRO A 223 -18.30 0.76 -5.72
N ASN A 224 -18.92 1.36 -4.70
CA ASN A 224 -19.90 2.44 -4.86
C ASN A 224 -19.26 3.84 -4.99
N LYS A 225 -17.94 3.91 -5.22
CA LYS A 225 -17.12 5.13 -5.40
C LYS A 225 -16.92 5.98 -4.15
N LYS A 226 -17.42 5.55 -3.00
CA LYS A 226 -17.14 6.18 -1.71
C LYS A 226 -15.81 5.69 -1.15
N VAL A 227 -15.30 6.43 -0.16
CA VAL A 227 -14.15 6.00 0.65
C VAL A 227 -14.65 5.69 2.05
N LEU A 228 -14.22 4.56 2.61
CA LEU A 228 -14.50 4.12 3.97
C LEU A 228 -13.28 4.40 4.84
N THR A 229 -13.48 4.91 6.04
CA THR A 229 -12.50 4.94 7.13
C THR A 229 -13.10 4.42 8.42
N VAL A 230 -12.26 3.92 9.32
CA VAL A 230 -12.57 3.63 10.72
C VAL A 230 -11.86 4.70 11.53
N ASP A 231 -12.62 5.42 12.34
CA ASP A 231 -12.08 6.56 13.08
C ASP A 231 -11.22 6.09 14.27
N ALA A 232 -10.08 6.71 14.47
CA ALA A 232 -9.11 6.35 15.51
C ALA A 232 -9.16 7.30 16.72
N TYR A 233 -8.91 8.57 16.59
CA TYR A 233 -8.83 9.53 17.68
C TYR A 233 -10.21 10.02 18.21
N VAL A 234 -11.17 9.12 18.35
CA VAL A 234 -12.58 9.47 18.63
C VAL A 234 -12.96 9.49 20.11
N PHE A 235 -12.11 9.09 21.03
CA PHE A 235 -12.46 8.88 22.45
C PHE A 235 -13.14 10.10 23.10
N ALA A 236 -12.79 11.30 22.69
CA ALA A 236 -13.42 12.53 23.20
C ALA A 236 -14.85 12.75 22.67
N TYR A 237 -15.19 12.14 21.53
CA TYR A 237 -16.44 12.33 20.79
C TYR A 237 -17.32 11.08 20.76
N ASP A 238 -16.72 9.91 20.71
CA ASP A 238 -17.36 8.60 20.79
C ASP A 238 -16.70 7.72 21.85
N PRO A 239 -17.25 7.64 23.07
CA PRO A 239 -16.68 6.81 24.14
C PRO A 239 -16.72 5.31 23.84
N THR A 240 -17.40 4.87 22.79
CA THR A 240 -17.40 3.46 22.37
C THR A 240 -16.19 3.12 21.50
N GLY A 241 -15.56 4.12 20.87
CA GLY A 241 -14.44 3.94 19.94
C GLY A 241 -14.78 3.08 18.73
N MET A 242 -16.04 3.14 18.26
CA MET A 242 -16.53 2.29 17.17
C MET A 242 -17.06 3.09 15.98
N ASN A 243 -16.82 4.40 15.93
CA ASN A 243 -17.26 5.22 14.82
C ASN A 243 -16.55 4.85 13.53
N PHE A 244 -17.19 5.14 12.41
CA PHE A 244 -16.65 5.01 11.07
C PHE A 244 -17.31 6.03 10.16
N GLU A 245 -16.65 6.38 9.07
CA GLU A 245 -17.15 7.37 8.15
C GLU A 245 -17.09 6.91 6.69
N LEU A 246 -17.93 7.54 5.90
CA LEU A 246 -18.00 7.38 4.45
C LEU A 246 -17.84 8.74 3.78
N TYR A 247 -16.77 8.91 3.04
CA TYR A 247 -16.59 10.06 2.16
C TYR A 247 -17.34 9.86 0.84
N ASN A 248 -18.07 10.89 0.43
CA ASN A 248 -18.76 10.90 -0.87
C ASN A 248 -18.08 11.94 -1.78
N PRO A 249 -17.34 11.51 -2.83
CA PRO A 249 -16.65 12.41 -3.74
C PRO A 249 -17.56 13.41 -4.46
N ALA A 250 -18.82 13.02 -4.74
CA ALA A 250 -19.76 13.89 -5.42
C ALA A 250 -20.19 15.12 -4.59
N SER A 251 -20.15 15.02 -3.25
CA SER A 251 -20.48 16.11 -2.34
C SER A 251 -19.27 16.73 -1.64
N GLY A 252 -18.11 16.05 -1.67
CA GLY A 252 -16.91 16.42 -0.92
C GLY A 252 -17.08 16.35 0.59
N LYS A 253 -17.94 15.43 1.08
CA LYS A 253 -18.30 15.36 2.50
C LYS A 253 -18.16 13.97 3.07
N TRP A 254 -17.77 13.93 4.34
CA TRP A 254 -17.87 12.76 5.21
C TRP A 254 -19.26 12.65 5.84
N THR A 255 -19.64 11.45 6.18
CA THR A 255 -20.86 11.12 6.93
C THR A 255 -20.60 9.93 7.83
N SER A 256 -21.03 10.00 9.09
CA SER A 256 -21.06 8.87 10.04
C SER A 256 -22.44 8.22 9.98
N PRO A 257 -22.60 7.05 9.34
CA PRO A 257 -23.92 6.43 9.17
C PRO A 257 -24.55 5.91 10.47
N GLY A 258 -23.75 5.85 11.56
CA GLY A 258 -24.17 5.25 12.82
C GLY A 258 -24.06 3.72 12.83
N GLY A 259 -24.31 3.12 13.99
CA GLY A 259 -24.26 1.68 14.20
C GLY A 259 -22.86 1.10 14.47
N GLY A 260 -21.81 1.86 14.22
CA GLY A 260 -20.42 1.53 14.56
C GLY A 260 -19.89 0.22 13.98
N THR A 261 -18.61 -0.04 14.19
CA THR A 261 -17.87 -1.23 13.73
C THR A 261 -18.24 -2.52 14.47
N ARG A 262 -19.06 -2.45 15.50
CA ARG A 262 -19.51 -3.53 16.39
C ARG A 262 -18.47 -4.03 17.39
N VAL A 263 -17.21 -3.75 17.15
CA VAL A 263 -16.08 -4.00 18.03
C VAL A 263 -15.14 -2.80 17.90
N GLN A 264 -14.38 -2.51 18.94
CA GLN A 264 -13.36 -1.47 18.87
C GLN A 264 -12.18 -1.99 18.07
N LEU A 265 -11.75 -1.25 17.04
CA LEU A 265 -10.61 -1.62 16.20
C LEU A 265 -9.35 -0.83 16.56
N TRP A 266 -9.47 0.43 16.95
CA TRP A 266 -8.32 1.22 17.35
C TRP A 266 -7.85 0.89 18.78
N ASP A 267 -6.55 0.97 19.03
CA ASP A 267 -6.00 0.73 20.34
C ASP A 267 -6.09 1.96 21.23
N SER A 268 -6.95 1.90 22.22
CA SER A 268 -7.13 2.96 23.23
C SER A 268 -6.58 2.59 24.61
N ALA A 269 -5.92 1.45 24.74
CA ALA A 269 -5.53 0.90 26.03
C ALA A 269 -4.34 1.65 26.64
N ALA A 270 -4.59 2.47 27.64
CA ALA A 270 -3.60 3.29 28.31
C ALA A 270 -2.70 2.54 29.31
N ASP A 271 -3.13 1.40 29.84
CA ASP A 271 -2.36 0.63 30.85
C ASP A 271 -2.79 -0.83 30.89
N CYS A 272 -1.90 -1.71 30.50
CA CYS A 272 -2.09 -3.15 30.54
C CYS A 272 -1.10 -3.77 31.52
N GLY A 273 -1.39 -3.63 32.81
CA GLY A 273 -0.55 -4.23 33.87
C GLY A 273 0.86 -3.62 33.96
N GLY A 274 0.97 -2.31 33.82
CA GLY A 274 2.23 -1.56 33.86
C GLY A 274 2.91 -1.39 32.49
N ARG A 275 2.30 -1.85 31.41
CA ARG A 275 2.69 -1.52 30.04
C ARG A 275 1.86 -0.31 29.60
N ARG A 276 2.49 0.81 29.36
CA ARG A 276 1.82 2.01 28.83
C ARG A 276 1.97 2.03 27.32
N PHE A 277 0.92 1.69 26.60
CA PHE A 277 0.90 1.80 25.14
C PHE A 277 -0.56 1.92 24.65
N ALA A 278 -1.11 3.13 24.65
CA ALA A 278 -2.12 3.43 23.67
C ALA A 278 -1.38 3.93 22.43
N SER A 279 -1.48 3.23 21.31
CA SER A 279 -0.93 3.68 20.03
C SER A 279 -1.92 4.59 19.32
N ASN A 280 -3.21 4.46 19.62
CA ASN A 280 -4.35 5.03 18.88
C ASN A 280 -4.44 4.57 17.43
N GLU A 281 -3.77 3.47 17.12
CA GLU A 281 -3.69 2.90 15.79
C GLU A 281 -4.88 2.01 15.46
N VAL A 282 -5.21 1.95 14.17
CA VAL A 282 -6.01 0.88 13.56
C VAL A 282 -5.16 0.12 12.56
N GLY A 283 -5.49 -1.16 12.34
CA GLY A 283 -4.81 -1.95 11.31
C GLY A 283 -5.41 -1.74 9.91
N PRO A 284 -4.84 -2.41 8.90
CA PRO A 284 -5.29 -2.31 7.53
C PRO A 284 -6.72 -2.78 7.33
N ALA A 285 -7.42 -2.11 6.41
CA ALA A 285 -8.75 -2.48 5.94
C ALA A 285 -8.72 -2.82 4.45
N VAL A 286 -9.03 -4.07 4.10
CA VAL A 286 -8.88 -4.61 2.75
C VAL A 286 -10.24 -4.89 2.12
N LEU A 287 -10.51 -4.30 0.94
CA LEU A 287 -11.69 -4.63 0.14
C LEU A 287 -11.53 -6.03 -0.45
N MET A 288 -12.48 -6.91 -0.13
CA MET A 288 -12.54 -8.29 -0.60
C MET A 288 -13.21 -8.39 -1.97
N ASN A 289 -12.95 -9.47 -2.69
CA ASN A 289 -13.54 -9.73 -4.02
C ASN A 289 -15.07 -9.88 -4.01
N ASP A 290 -15.69 -10.09 -2.85
CA ASP A 290 -17.15 -10.15 -2.69
C ASP A 290 -17.79 -8.79 -2.38
N GLY A 291 -16.97 -7.72 -2.36
CA GLY A 291 -17.37 -6.33 -2.07
C GLY A 291 -17.48 -6.01 -0.58
N SER A 292 -17.16 -6.94 0.32
CA SER A 292 -17.00 -6.64 1.74
C SER A 292 -15.61 -6.05 2.03
N VAL A 293 -15.47 -5.28 3.11
CA VAL A 293 -14.18 -4.81 3.63
C VAL A 293 -13.87 -5.59 4.91
N PHE A 294 -12.73 -6.24 4.95
CA PHE A 294 -12.18 -6.86 6.15
C PHE A 294 -11.22 -5.86 6.80
N ALA A 295 -11.60 -5.39 7.99
CA ALA A 295 -10.83 -4.44 8.79
C ALA A 295 -10.24 -5.13 10.01
N THR A 296 -8.99 -4.81 10.29
CA THR A 296 -8.22 -5.34 11.42
C THR A 296 -7.99 -4.24 12.45
N GLY A 297 -7.64 -4.62 13.65
CA GLY A 297 -7.42 -3.67 14.73
C GLY A 297 -6.26 -4.04 15.63
N ALA A 298 -6.03 -3.19 16.62
CA ALA A 298 -4.98 -3.29 17.61
C ALA A 298 -5.56 -3.34 19.04
N ASN A 299 -4.82 -3.94 19.95
CA ASN A 299 -5.15 -3.97 21.37
C ASN A 299 -3.90 -4.25 22.21
N ALA A 300 -3.44 -3.27 22.95
CA ALA A 300 -2.27 -3.42 23.83
C ALA A 300 -2.49 -4.38 25.01
N CYS A 301 -3.74 -4.70 25.33
CA CYS A 301 -4.11 -5.47 26.53
C CYS A 301 -4.55 -6.91 26.24
N GLY A 302 -4.46 -7.38 25.03
CA GLY A 302 -4.88 -8.74 24.66
C GLY A 302 -5.12 -8.89 23.18
N ALA A 303 -5.92 -9.89 22.79
CA ALA A 303 -6.28 -10.11 21.40
C ALA A 303 -7.02 -8.90 20.81
N ALA A 304 -6.61 -8.49 19.62
CA ALA A 304 -7.30 -7.46 18.88
C ALA A 304 -8.51 -8.02 18.14
N HIS A 305 -9.43 -7.14 17.80
CA HIS A 305 -10.65 -7.48 17.08
C HIS A 305 -10.50 -7.31 15.57
N THR A 306 -11.37 -7.97 14.82
CA THR A 306 -11.60 -7.68 13.40
C THR A 306 -13.07 -7.37 13.16
N ALA A 307 -13.35 -6.65 12.07
CA ALA A 307 -14.73 -6.34 11.68
C ALA A 307 -14.90 -6.45 10.16
N ILE A 308 -16.13 -6.71 9.72
CA ILE A 308 -16.45 -6.88 8.31
C ILE A 308 -17.56 -5.91 7.92
N TYR A 309 -17.27 -5.04 6.95
CA TYR A 309 -18.24 -4.10 6.40
C TYR A 309 -18.80 -4.60 5.06
N LYS A 310 -20.12 -4.62 4.95
CA LYS A 310 -20.84 -4.85 3.68
C LYS A 310 -22.13 -4.05 3.67
N GLY A 311 -21.99 -2.71 3.63
CA GLY A 311 -23.11 -1.79 3.80
C GLY A 311 -23.53 -1.58 5.26
N SER A 312 -23.16 -2.51 6.14
CA SER A 312 -23.21 -2.41 7.61
C SER A 312 -22.11 -3.28 8.19
N TRP A 313 -21.71 -2.98 9.42
CA TRP A 313 -20.66 -3.74 10.11
C TRP A 313 -21.20 -4.96 10.84
N LYS A 314 -20.38 -5.99 10.91
CA LYS A 314 -20.47 -7.13 11.83
C LYS A 314 -19.11 -7.40 12.44
N ALA A 315 -19.05 -7.89 13.66
CA ALA A 315 -17.81 -8.40 14.25
C ALA A 315 -17.26 -9.55 13.39
N GLY A 316 -15.96 -9.54 13.15
CA GLY A 316 -15.20 -10.66 12.62
C GLY A 316 -14.68 -11.55 13.75
N PRO A 317 -13.81 -12.53 13.46
CA PRO A 317 -13.10 -13.28 14.49
C PRO A 317 -12.06 -12.38 15.16
N ASP A 318 -11.81 -12.61 16.43
CA ASP A 318 -10.68 -12.01 17.13
C ASP A 318 -9.37 -12.63 16.62
N PHE A 319 -8.28 -11.87 16.71
CA PHE A 319 -6.96 -12.44 16.50
C PHE A 319 -6.67 -13.54 17.53
N PRO A 320 -5.93 -14.60 17.16
CA PRO A 320 -5.50 -15.59 18.13
C PRO A 320 -4.49 -15.00 19.12
N ASP A 321 -4.47 -15.55 20.33
CA ASP A 321 -3.58 -15.14 21.42
C ASP A 321 -3.65 -13.62 21.69
N ASP A 322 -2.52 -12.96 21.87
CA ASP A 322 -2.41 -11.51 22.10
C ASP A 322 -2.02 -10.76 20.80
N LEU A 323 -2.38 -11.29 19.63
CA LEU A 323 -2.02 -10.69 18.34
C LEU A 323 -2.97 -9.55 17.97
N GLY A 324 -2.45 -8.63 17.18
CA GLY A 324 -3.17 -7.54 16.56
C GLY A 324 -2.31 -6.82 15.53
N ILE A 325 -2.91 -5.88 14.84
CA ILE A 325 -2.20 -5.01 13.91
C ILE A 325 -2.56 -3.58 14.29
N ALA A 326 -1.59 -2.83 14.78
CA ALA A 326 -1.66 -1.38 14.95
C ALA A 326 -1.31 -0.76 13.60
N ASP A 327 -0.06 -0.74 13.25
CA ASP A 327 0.40 -0.57 11.88
C ASP A 327 0.90 -1.88 11.33
N GLY A 328 0.73 -2.06 10.05
CA GLY A 328 1.24 -3.24 9.37
C GLY A 328 0.49 -3.59 8.09
N PRO A 329 1.07 -4.44 7.26
CA PRO A 329 0.53 -4.72 5.95
C PRO A 329 -0.53 -5.82 5.96
N ALA A 330 -1.45 -5.68 5.03
CA ALA A 330 -2.30 -6.76 4.55
C ALA A 330 -2.46 -6.69 3.03
N ALA A 331 -2.52 -7.84 2.37
CA ALA A 331 -2.70 -7.94 0.93
C ALA A 331 -3.77 -8.97 0.55
N LEU A 332 -4.61 -8.59 -0.40
CA LEU A 332 -5.59 -9.49 -1.00
C LEU A 332 -4.88 -10.37 -2.04
N GLU A 333 -4.80 -11.65 -1.76
CA GLU A 333 -4.27 -12.62 -2.70
C GLU A 333 -5.20 -12.82 -3.91
N PRO A 334 -4.69 -13.21 -5.07
CA PRO A 334 -5.52 -13.63 -6.20
C PRO A 334 -6.50 -14.77 -5.85
N THR A 335 -6.18 -15.57 -4.86
CA THR A 335 -7.05 -16.66 -4.35
C THR A 335 -8.30 -16.15 -3.63
N GLY A 336 -8.32 -14.88 -3.23
CA GLY A 336 -9.39 -14.23 -2.49
C GLY A 336 -9.20 -14.23 -0.97
N LYS A 337 -8.09 -14.76 -0.47
CA LYS A 337 -7.70 -14.63 0.93
C LYS A 337 -6.97 -13.31 1.18
N VAL A 338 -6.86 -12.91 2.43
CA VAL A 338 -6.02 -11.77 2.85
C VAL A 338 -4.86 -12.29 3.67
N LEU A 339 -3.63 -12.09 3.17
CA LEU A 339 -2.41 -12.27 3.93
C LEU A 339 -2.17 -11.02 4.79
N MET A 340 -1.78 -11.21 6.04
CA MET A 340 -1.50 -10.10 6.96
C MET A 340 -0.36 -10.42 7.92
N MET A 341 0.31 -9.38 8.42
CA MET A 341 1.39 -9.46 9.40
C MET A 341 0.92 -8.84 10.72
N ALA A 342 0.85 -9.64 11.77
CA ALA A 342 0.41 -9.22 13.10
C ALA A 342 1.55 -9.26 14.11
N SER A 343 1.47 -8.42 15.14
CA SER A 343 2.39 -8.38 16.27
C SER A 343 1.67 -8.76 17.57
N PRO A 344 2.37 -9.36 18.54
CA PRO A 344 1.86 -9.46 19.90
C PRO A 344 1.61 -8.07 20.48
N PHE A 345 0.47 -7.90 21.11
CA PHE A 345 0.02 -6.63 21.70
C PHE A 345 -0.09 -5.53 20.64
N ILE A 346 0.90 -4.64 20.50
CA ILE A 346 0.92 -3.59 19.47
C ILE A 346 2.11 -3.79 18.55
N PHE A 347 3.32 -3.54 19.04
CA PHE A 347 4.55 -3.50 18.24
C PHE A 347 5.61 -4.48 18.74
N GLN A 348 5.18 -5.56 19.39
CA GLN A 348 6.16 -6.53 19.93
C GLN A 348 6.60 -7.53 18.84
N THR A 349 7.77 -8.09 19.04
CA THR A 349 8.30 -9.20 18.25
C THR A 349 8.09 -10.54 18.98
N PRO A 350 8.01 -11.67 18.30
CA PRO A 350 8.06 -11.88 16.86
C PRO A 350 6.75 -11.55 16.17
N SER A 351 6.80 -11.18 14.89
CA SER A 351 5.59 -11.08 14.09
C SER A 351 5.05 -12.45 13.68
N THR A 352 3.76 -12.51 13.46
CA THR A 352 3.03 -13.70 13.01
C THR A 352 2.25 -13.40 11.74
N PHE A 353 2.36 -14.27 10.76
CA PHE A 353 1.61 -14.13 9.52
C PHE A 353 0.34 -14.98 9.55
N LEU A 354 -0.77 -14.38 9.11
CA LEU A 354 -2.08 -15.03 9.07
C LEU A 354 -2.73 -14.84 7.70
N GLU A 355 -3.57 -15.79 7.32
CA GLU A 355 -4.51 -15.66 6.21
C GLU A 355 -5.95 -15.59 6.74
N TRP A 356 -6.73 -14.66 6.18
CA TRP A 356 -8.19 -14.61 6.31
C TRP A 356 -8.84 -15.17 5.05
N ASP A 357 -9.65 -16.21 5.15
CA ASP A 357 -10.29 -16.89 4.02
C ASP A 357 -11.77 -16.49 3.81
N GLY A 358 -12.24 -15.47 4.52
CA GLY A 358 -13.64 -15.04 4.54
C GLY A 358 -14.45 -15.65 5.70
N ASN A 359 -13.87 -16.58 6.47
CA ASN A 359 -14.52 -17.28 7.58
C ASN A 359 -13.62 -17.44 8.82
N SER A 360 -12.34 -17.68 8.63
CA SER A 360 -11.39 -17.99 9.71
C SER A 360 -10.01 -17.34 9.47
N LEU A 361 -9.34 -16.99 10.57
CA LEU A 361 -7.93 -16.62 10.60
C LEU A 361 -7.08 -17.89 10.79
N THR A 362 -6.11 -18.10 9.91
CA THR A 362 -5.21 -19.25 9.97
C THR A 362 -3.76 -18.76 9.94
N THR A 363 -2.96 -19.18 10.91
CA THR A 363 -1.53 -18.89 10.92
C THR A 363 -0.84 -19.60 9.75
N VAL A 364 0.01 -18.87 9.04
CA VAL A 364 0.86 -19.39 7.95
C VAL A 364 2.33 -19.35 8.34
N PRO A 365 3.21 -20.10 7.65
CA PRO A 365 4.64 -20.05 7.93
C PRO A 365 5.18 -18.61 7.94
N PRO A 366 6.12 -18.28 8.84
CA PRO A 366 6.66 -16.92 8.98
C PRO A 366 7.55 -16.52 7.78
N ALA A 367 7.61 -15.22 7.51
CA ALA A 367 8.61 -14.65 6.61
C ALA A 367 10.04 -14.83 7.17
N PRO A 368 11.08 -14.67 6.33
CA PRO A 368 12.47 -15.00 6.72
C PRO A 368 12.98 -14.33 8.00
N ASN A 369 12.54 -13.11 8.30
CA ASN A 369 13.01 -12.34 9.46
C ASN A 369 11.95 -12.13 10.56
N ALA A 370 10.79 -12.73 10.45
CA ALA A 370 9.63 -12.52 11.34
C ALA A 370 9.94 -12.61 12.85
N ALA A 371 10.98 -13.37 13.23
CA ALA A 371 11.41 -13.50 14.62
C ALA A 371 11.91 -12.17 15.22
N ASN A 372 12.35 -11.23 14.39
CA ASN A 372 12.92 -9.96 14.79
C ASN A 372 12.05 -8.77 14.40
N ASP A 373 10.99 -9.00 13.62
CA ASP A 373 10.15 -7.95 13.05
C ASP A 373 8.91 -7.69 13.90
N SER A 374 8.53 -6.45 13.95
CA SER A 374 7.20 -5.98 14.33
C SER A 374 6.37 -5.71 13.07
N SER A 375 5.03 -5.71 13.18
CA SER A 375 4.13 -5.51 12.04
C SER A 375 4.41 -4.21 11.27
N PHE A 376 4.75 -3.13 11.95
CA PHE A 376 5.02 -1.83 11.32
C PHE A 376 6.29 -1.78 10.46
N TYR A 377 7.16 -2.79 10.52
CA TYR A 377 8.30 -2.90 9.60
C TYR A 377 7.91 -3.44 8.22
N GLY A 378 6.76 -4.12 8.15
CA GLY A 378 6.36 -4.83 6.95
C GLY A 378 5.64 -3.95 5.93
N ASN A 379 5.86 -4.22 4.64
CA ASN A 379 5.03 -3.72 3.56
C ASN A 379 4.70 -4.86 2.59
N MET A 380 3.51 -4.83 1.99
CA MET A 380 3.05 -5.84 1.04
C MET A 380 2.58 -5.21 -0.27
N LEU A 381 2.88 -5.88 -1.39
CA LEU A 381 2.47 -5.47 -2.72
C LEU A 381 2.02 -6.69 -3.53
N VAL A 382 0.85 -6.60 -4.17
CA VAL A 382 0.37 -7.65 -5.08
C VAL A 382 1.09 -7.55 -6.42
N LEU A 383 1.93 -8.54 -6.75
CA LEU A 383 2.66 -8.58 -8.00
C LEU A 383 1.80 -9.06 -9.18
N PRO A 384 2.14 -8.69 -10.42
CA PRO A 384 1.45 -9.17 -11.62
C PRO A 384 1.50 -10.69 -11.83
N THR A 385 2.42 -11.38 -11.15
CA THR A 385 2.53 -12.84 -11.11
C THR A 385 1.51 -13.51 -10.18
N GLY A 386 0.83 -12.70 -9.35
CA GLY A 386 -0.06 -13.20 -8.30
C GLY A 386 0.64 -13.51 -6.97
N GLN A 387 1.95 -13.34 -6.91
CA GLN A 387 2.71 -13.39 -5.67
C GLN A 387 2.49 -12.10 -4.87
N ILE A 388 2.75 -12.14 -3.56
CA ILE A 388 2.81 -10.95 -2.71
C ILE A 388 4.27 -10.63 -2.45
N LEU A 389 4.77 -9.48 -2.93
CA LEU A 389 6.06 -8.95 -2.53
C LEU A 389 5.95 -8.45 -1.10
N PHE A 390 6.94 -8.75 -0.29
CA PHE A 390 7.04 -8.34 1.11
C PHE A 390 8.41 -7.75 1.40
N THR A 391 8.43 -6.62 2.09
CA THR A 391 9.62 -5.94 2.59
C THR A 391 9.53 -5.81 4.11
N ASP A 392 10.66 -5.83 4.80
CA ASP A 392 10.72 -5.77 6.27
C ASP A 392 11.89 -4.92 6.80
N PHE A 393 12.29 -3.86 6.08
CA PHE A 393 13.50 -3.06 6.34
C PHE A 393 14.82 -3.81 6.16
N PHE A 394 14.81 -5.14 6.05
CA PHE A 394 16.03 -5.95 5.97
C PHE A 394 16.07 -6.77 4.69
N PHE A 395 14.95 -7.33 4.28
CA PHE A 395 14.87 -8.25 3.16
C PHE A 395 13.70 -7.92 2.25
N VAL A 396 13.85 -8.35 1.00
CA VAL A 396 12.74 -8.44 0.05
C VAL A 396 12.50 -9.91 -0.26
N SER A 397 11.27 -10.34 -0.04
CA SER A 397 10.81 -11.70 -0.30
C SER A 397 9.48 -11.71 -1.02
N VAL A 398 9.07 -12.87 -1.52
CA VAL A 398 7.73 -13.09 -2.05
C VAL A 398 7.04 -14.19 -1.28
N TYR A 399 5.74 -14.00 -1.05
CA TYR A 399 4.82 -15.04 -0.63
C TYR A 399 4.14 -15.63 -1.85
N ASN A 400 4.05 -16.96 -1.90
CA ASN A 400 3.43 -17.70 -2.99
C ASN A 400 2.07 -18.23 -2.51
N PRO A 401 0.95 -17.57 -2.83
CA PRO A 401 -0.39 -18.03 -2.47
C PRO A 401 -0.68 -19.41 -3.04
N THR A 402 -1.35 -20.25 -2.27
CA THR A 402 -1.75 -21.58 -2.72
C THR A 402 -3.20 -21.60 -3.17
N GLY A 403 -3.45 -22.03 -4.40
CA GLY A 403 -4.78 -22.08 -5.00
C GLY A 403 -4.85 -21.35 -6.33
N SER A 404 -6.05 -21.13 -6.82
CA SER A 404 -6.31 -20.39 -8.07
C SER A 404 -7.34 -19.30 -7.83
N HIS A 405 -7.29 -18.26 -8.63
CA HIS A 405 -8.30 -17.19 -8.62
C HIS A 405 -9.64 -17.67 -9.17
N ASN A 406 -10.72 -17.04 -8.73
CA ASN A 406 -12.01 -17.20 -9.38
C ASN A 406 -12.00 -16.47 -10.75
N PRO A 407 -12.32 -17.13 -11.87
CA PRO A 407 -12.34 -16.50 -13.18
C PRO A 407 -13.25 -15.26 -13.29
N ALA A 408 -14.26 -15.16 -12.44
CA ALA A 408 -15.16 -14.00 -12.41
C ALA A 408 -14.47 -12.69 -11.95
N TRP A 409 -13.33 -12.77 -11.29
CA TRP A 409 -12.55 -11.61 -10.82
C TRP A 409 -11.55 -11.12 -11.87
N ALA A 410 -11.30 -11.92 -12.90
CA ALA A 410 -10.32 -11.59 -13.94
C ALA A 410 -10.79 -10.41 -14.83
N PRO A 411 -9.86 -9.54 -15.23
CA PRO A 411 -10.11 -8.58 -16.29
C PRO A 411 -10.63 -9.28 -17.57
N ARG A 412 -11.50 -8.60 -18.33
CA ARG A 412 -12.04 -9.11 -19.58
C ARG A 412 -11.80 -8.10 -20.69
N ILE A 413 -10.94 -8.46 -21.65
CA ILE A 413 -10.64 -7.62 -22.80
C ILE A 413 -11.87 -7.61 -23.74
N GLN A 414 -12.35 -6.41 -24.09
CA GLN A 414 -13.41 -6.19 -25.07
C GLN A 414 -12.82 -5.77 -26.40
N SER A 415 -11.80 -4.92 -26.41
CA SER A 415 -11.13 -4.45 -27.60
C SER A 415 -9.63 -4.32 -27.37
N ALA A 416 -8.84 -4.90 -28.26
CA ALA A 416 -7.39 -4.81 -28.27
C ALA A 416 -6.89 -4.73 -29.73
N PRO A 417 -5.72 -4.11 -29.99
CA PRO A 417 -5.09 -4.17 -31.31
C PRO A 417 -4.66 -5.60 -31.61
N THR A 418 -4.83 -6.03 -32.87
CA THR A 418 -4.34 -7.32 -33.37
C THR A 418 -2.90 -7.26 -33.86
N ARG A 419 -2.37 -6.06 -34.06
CA ARG A 419 -1.00 -5.77 -34.48
C ARG A 419 -0.45 -4.58 -33.70
N VAL A 420 0.78 -4.70 -33.26
CA VAL A 420 1.50 -3.64 -32.55
C VAL A 420 2.94 -3.58 -33.05
N SER A 421 3.60 -2.46 -32.85
CA SER A 421 5.02 -2.27 -33.20
C SER A 421 5.81 -1.86 -31.94
N PRO A 422 7.06 -2.29 -31.78
CA PRO A 422 7.94 -1.77 -30.74
C PRO A 422 7.99 -0.24 -30.77
N GLY A 423 7.88 0.39 -29.61
CA GLY A 423 7.82 1.85 -29.46
C GLY A 423 6.46 2.49 -29.83
N GLY A 424 5.48 1.70 -30.26
CA GLY A 424 4.15 2.21 -30.60
C GLY A 424 3.24 2.33 -29.37
N SER A 425 2.31 3.29 -29.40
CA SER A 425 1.29 3.51 -28.36
C SER A 425 -0.10 3.11 -28.89
N TYR A 426 -0.87 2.39 -28.06
CA TYR A 426 -2.15 1.81 -28.45
C TYR A 426 -3.17 1.94 -27.33
N VAL A 427 -4.45 1.75 -27.67
CA VAL A 427 -5.55 1.72 -26.69
C VAL A 427 -6.09 0.31 -26.55
N ILE A 428 -6.38 -0.08 -25.31
CA ILE A 428 -7.08 -1.30 -24.97
C ILE A 428 -8.26 -0.98 -24.05
N SER A 429 -9.37 -1.70 -24.19
CA SER A 429 -10.55 -1.50 -23.35
C SER A 429 -11.21 -2.81 -22.95
N GLY A 430 -11.90 -2.77 -21.83
CA GLY A 430 -12.57 -3.95 -21.29
C GLY A 430 -13.23 -3.72 -19.95
N HIS A 431 -13.51 -4.80 -19.24
CA HIS A 431 -14.18 -4.80 -17.94
C HIS A 431 -13.22 -5.27 -16.85
N LEU A 432 -13.41 -4.77 -15.64
CA LEU A 432 -12.61 -5.10 -14.46
C LEU A 432 -11.10 -4.84 -14.66
N PHE A 433 -10.72 -3.90 -15.51
CA PHE A 433 -9.31 -3.56 -15.76
C PHE A 433 -8.61 -3.00 -14.53
N ASN A 434 -9.37 -2.46 -13.57
CA ASN A 434 -8.85 -1.97 -12.29
C ASN A 434 -8.93 -3.03 -11.17
N GLY A 435 -9.25 -4.28 -11.50
CA GLY A 435 -9.38 -5.34 -10.50
C GLY A 435 -10.57 -5.16 -9.55
N MET A 436 -10.56 -5.94 -8.51
CA MET A 436 -11.66 -6.01 -7.53
C MET A 436 -11.38 -5.17 -6.28
N SER A 437 -10.13 -4.79 -6.02
CA SER A 437 -9.63 -4.19 -4.79
C SER A 437 -8.50 -3.23 -5.07
N GLN A 438 -8.10 -2.41 -4.11
CA GLN A 438 -6.80 -1.74 -4.12
C GLN A 438 -5.63 -2.74 -4.02
N GLY A 439 -5.88 -3.93 -3.52
CA GLY A 439 -4.94 -5.04 -3.48
C GLY A 439 -4.18 -5.15 -2.16
N ALA A 440 -3.65 -4.07 -1.65
CA ALA A 440 -2.94 -4.04 -0.37
C ALA A 440 -3.32 -2.80 0.43
N ALA A 441 -3.15 -2.87 1.74
CA ALA A 441 -3.29 -1.77 2.68
C ALA A 441 -2.24 -1.92 3.78
N TYR A 442 -1.86 -0.83 4.42
CA TYR A 442 -0.90 -0.84 5.53
C TYR A 442 -1.60 -0.50 6.86
N GLY A 443 -2.00 0.64 7.08
CA GLY A 443 -2.75 1.23 8.16
C GLY A 443 -3.29 2.52 7.59
N ASP A 444 -2.59 3.60 7.82
CA ASP A 444 -2.96 4.92 7.35
C ASP A 444 -2.13 5.39 6.14
N ASP A 445 -0.81 5.29 6.14
CA ASP A 445 0.11 5.98 5.24
C ASP A 445 0.50 5.19 3.98
N GLN A 446 1.42 4.26 4.08
CA GLN A 446 2.13 3.58 2.98
C GLN A 446 1.22 2.70 2.12
N GLN A 447 0.56 3.29 1.13
CA GLN A 447 -0.35 2.57 0.26
C GLN A 447 0.38 1.94 -0.94
N SER A 448 0.17 0.64 -1.14
CA SER A 448 0.70 -0.14 -2.27
C SER A 448 -0.43 -0.61 -3.17
N ALA A 449 -1.30 0.32 -3.59
CA ALA A 449 -2.48 0.01 -4.40
C ALA A 449 -2.08 -0.45 -5.81
N THR A 450 -2.78 -1.48 -6.34
CA THR A 450 -2.55 -2.07 -7.66
C THR A 450 -3.82 -2.13 -8.50
N ASN A 451 -4.77 -1.23 -8.25
CA ASN A 451 -6.07 -1.17 -8.94
C ASN A 451 -6.00 -0.39 -10.26
N TYR A 452 -5.04 -0.74 -11.10
CA TYR A 452 -4.90 -0.24 -12.48
C TYR A 452 -4.45 -1.37 -13.41
N PRO A 453 -4.76 -1.28 -14.72
CA PRO A 453 -4.41 -2.32 -15.67
C PRO A 453 -2.93 -2.32 -15.99
N LEU A 454 -2.32 -3.50 -16.00
CA LEU A 454 -1.04 -3.74 -16.68
C LEU A 454 -1.29 -4.49 -17.97
N VAL A 455 -0.56 -4.16 -19.03
CA VAL A 455 -0.58 -4.89 -20.28
C VAL A 455 0.69 -5.72 -20.41
N ARG A 456 0.55 -7.04 -20.49
CA ARG A 456 1.63 -8.00 -20.63
C ARG A 456 1.55 -8.70 -21.97
N ILE A 457 2.66 -8.69 -22.72
CA ILE A 457 2.80 -9.36 -24.01
C ILE A 457 3.85 -10.48 -23.87
N THR A 458 3.47 -11.70 -24.18
CA THR A 458 4.36 -12.87 -24.14
C THR A 458 4.61 -13.36 -25.57
N ASN A 459 5.87 -13.43 -26.00
CA ASN A 459 6.24 -13.94 -27.30
C ASN A 459 6.03 -15.46 -27.35
N ASN A 460 5.33 -15.96 -28.37
CA ASN A 460 4.98 -17.38 -28.49
C ASN A 460 6.19 -18.29 -28.79
N SER A 461 7.27 -17.73 -29.33
CA SER A 461 8.43 -18.51 -29.75
C SER A 461 9.47 -18.65 -28.64
N THR A 462 9.71 -17.60 -27.89
CA THR A 462 10.72 -17.53 -26.82
C THR A 462 10.13 -17.76 -25.43
N GLY A 463 8.85 -17.45 -25.24
CA GLY A 463 8.20 -17.40 -23.93
C GLY A 463 8.56 -16.13 -23.13
N HIS A 464 9.35 -15.21 -23.72
CA HIS A 464 9.73 -13.98 -23.04
C HIS A 464 8.53 -13.06 -22.80
N VAL A 465 8.52 -12.44 -21.65
CA VAL A 465 7.47 -11.59 -21.11
C VAL A 465 7.89 -10.14 -21.16
N PHE A 466 7.03 -9.31 -21.71
CA PHE A 466 7.21 -7.86 -21.75
C PHE A 466 5.99 -7.17 -21.16
N TYR A 467 6.20 -6.24 -20.26
CA TYR A 467 5.17 -5.34 -19.80
C TYR A 467 5.23 -4.03 -20.58
N SER A 468 4.09 -3.62 -21.11
CA SER A 468 3.92 -2.33 -21.77
C SER A 468 3.46 -1.31 -20.74
N ARG A 469 4.12 -0.16 -20.67
CA ARG A 469 3.72 0.91 -19.76
C ARG A 469 2.29 1.33 -20.06
N THR A 470 1.40 1.28 -19.08
CA THR A 470 0.02 1.75 -19.21
C THR A 470 -0.13 3.16 -18.62
N HIS A 471 -1.05 3.95 -19.20
CA HIS A 471 -1.30 5.33 -18.79
C HIS A 471 -2.65 5.83 -19.28
N ASP A 472 -3.06 7.01 -18.84
CA ASP A 472 -4.35 7.64 -19.15
C ASP A 472 -5.53 6.69 -18.88
N HIS A 473 -5.51 6.09 -17.68
CA HIS A 473 -6.57 5.21 -17.25
C HIS A 473 -7.90 5.97 -17.16
N SER A 474 -8.93 5.49 -17.87
CA SER A 474 -10.24 6.15 -17.86
C SER A 474 -10.98 6.04 -16.53
N SER A 475 -10.48 5.25 -15.59
CA SER A 475 -10.99 5.07 -14.24
C SER A 475 -9.90 4.49 -13.34
N MET A 476 -9.94 4.82 -12.04
CA MET A 476 -9.16 4.20 -10.97
C MET A 476 -10.07 3.49 -9.94
N GLY A 477 -11.30 3.17 -10.34
CA GLY A 477 -12.28 2.50 -9.46
C GLY A 477 -11.96 1.03 -9.23
N VAL A 478 -12.53 0.45 -8.18
CA VAL A 478 -12.42 -0.97 -7.83
C VAL A 478 -13.73 -1.69 -8.13
N ALA A 479 -13.68 -2.99 -8.46
CA ALA A 479 -14.83 -3.84 -8.76
C ALA A 479 -15.82 -3.22 -9.77
N PHE A 480 -15.33 -2.36 -10.65
CA PHE A 480 -16.17 -1.66 -11.63
C PHE A 480 -16.34 -2.51 -12.89
N ASN A 481 -17.57 -2.97 -13.12
CA ASN A 481 -17.90 -3.82 -14.25
C ASN A 481 -18.32 -3.03 -15.51
N GLY A 482 -18.19 -1.70 -15.53
CA GLY A 482 -18.32 -0.89 -16.75
C GLY A 482 -17.10 -1.04 -17.66
N ILE A 483 -17.22 -0.52 -18.88
CA ILE A 483 -16.08 -0.48 -19.82
C ILE A 483 -15.11 0.60 -19.35
N VAL A 484 -13.85 0.23 -19.23
CA VAL A 484 -12.72 1.13 -18.97
C VAL A 484 -11.67 0.95 -20.06
N SER A 485 -10.85 1.96 -20.27
CA SER A 485 -9.77 1.94 -21.24
C SER A 485 -8.48 2.46 -20.64
N THR A 486 -7.37 2.05 -21.22
CA THR A 486 -6.04 2.57 -20.97
C THR A 486 -5.25 2.66 -22.25
N HIS A 487 -4.32 3.59 -22.34
CA HIS A 487 -3.25 3.54 -23.32
C HIS A 487 -2.16 2.59 -22.84
N PHE A 488 -1.40 2.01 -23.75
CA PHE A 488 -0.21 1.25 -23.44
C PHE A 488 0.88 1.45 -24.48
N ASP A 489 2.10 1.63 -24.03
CA ASP A 489 3.28 1.85 -24.85
C ASP A 489 4.08 0.55 -24.93
N VAL A 490 4.21 0.00 -26.14
CA VAL A 490 4.97 -1.23 -26.38
C VAL A 490 6.46 -0.93 -26.22
N PRO A 491 7.21 -1.67 -25.40
CA PRO A 491 8.64 -1.41 -25.21
C PRO A 491 9.41 -1.46 -26.53
N ALA A 492 10.43 -0.62 -26.67
CA ALA A 492 11.26 -0.56 -27.88
C ALA A 492 12.05 -1.87 -28.14
N ASN A 493 12.30 -2.65 -27.08
CA ASN A 493 12.97 -3.96 -27.14
C ASN A 493 11.97 -5.14 -27.23
N GLN A 494 10.68 -4.89 -27.45
CA GLN A 494 9.68 -5.93 -27.62
C GLN A 494 10.04 -6.83 -28.80
N GLU A 495 10.06 -8.14 -28.58
CA GLU A 495 10.35 -9.12 -29.62
C GLU A 495 9.26 -9.19 -30.68
N LEU A 496 9.68 -9.32 -31.94
CA LEU A 496 8.76 -9.46 -33.08
C LEU A 496 8.13 -10.87 -33.14
N GLY A 497 6.96 -10.96 -33.74
CA GLY A 497 6.30 -12.22 -34.02
C GLY A 497 4.94 -12.41 -33.33
N PRO A 498 4.33 -13.59 -33.55
CA PRO A 498 3.08 -13.94 -32.87
C PRO A 498 3.25 -13.98 -31.37
N SER A 499 2.34 -13.36 -30.66
CA SER A 499 2.39 -13.18 -29.21
C SER A 499 1.00 -13.28 -28.59
N GLN A 500 0.95 -13.42 -27.27
CA GLN A 500 -0.28 -13.35 -26.46
C GLN A 500 -0.26 -12.07 -25.61
N LEU A 501 -1.36 -11.33 -25.64
CA LEU A 501 -1.56 -10.14 -24.84
C LEU A 501 -2.60 -10.44 -23.76
N VAL A 502 -2.30 -10.08 -22.52
CA VAL A 502 -3.22 -10.11 -21.39
C VAL A 502 -3.24 -8.76 -20.67
N VAL A 503 -4.35 -8.43 -20.04
CA VAL A 503 -4.45 -7.39 -19.03
C VAL A 503 -4.38 -8.05 -17.67
N VAL A 504 -3.53 -7.52 -16.78
CA VAL A 504 -3.39 -8.00 -15.41
C VAL A 504 -3.84 -6.90 -14.44
N ALA A 505 -4.65 -7.25 -13.45
CA ALA A 505 -5.01 -6.37 -12.33
C ALA A 505 -5.08 -7.18 -11.03
N ASN A 506 -4.56 -6.64 -9.95
CA ASN A 506 -4.42 -7.34 -8.65
C ASN A 506 -3.84 -8.76 -8.80
N GLY A 507 -2.82 -8.94 -9.64
CA GLY A 507 -2.18 -10.22 -9.86
C GLY A 507 -2.99 -11.24 -10.68
N ILE A 508 -4.18 -10.88 -11.18
CA ILE A 508 -5.07 -11.77 -11.93
C ILE A 508 -5.04 -11.40 -13.42
N PRO A 509 -4.60 -12.31 -14.32
CA PRO A 509 -4.58 -12.06 -15.74
C PRO A 509 -5.96 -12.29 -16.39
N SER A 510 -6.26 -11.53 -17.43
CA SER A 510 -7.36 -11.81 -18.36
C SER A 510 -7.13 -13.09 -19.16
N THR A 511 -8.17 -13.58 -19.84
CA THR A 511 -7.98 -14.53 -20.94
C THR A 511 -7.09 -13.88 -22.02
N PRO A 512 -6.05 -14.59 -22.53
CA PRO A 512 -5.17 -14.06 -23.56
C PRO A 512 -5.88 -13.76 -24.89
N VAL A 513 -5.45 -12.70 -25.55
CA VAL A 513 -5.81 -12.42 -26.95
C VAL A 513 -4.55 -12.45 -27.82
N SER A 514 -4.68 -12.97 -29.05
CA SER A 514 -3.56 -13.03 -29.99
C SER A 514 -3.23 -11.65 -30.54
N VAL A 515 -1.94 -11.32 -30.56
CA VAL A 515 -1.40 -10.09 -31.15
C VAL A 515 -0.14 -10.43 -31.96
N THR A 516 0.11 -9.71 -33.05
CA THR A 516 1.37 -9.82 -33.78
C THR A 516 2.18 -8.57 -33.57
N VAL A 517 3.41 -8.74 -33.08
CA VAL A 517 4.41 -7.66 -32.98
C VAL A 517 5.18 -7.60 -34.29
N GLN A 518 5.20 -6.42 -34.97
CA GLN A 518 5.78 -6.27 -36.31
C GLN A 518 6.47 -4.91 -36.51
#